data_3665cccd628a39a98e175d99cb28fc50
#
_entry.id   3665cccd628a39a98e175d99cb28fc50
#
_cell.length_a   1.000
_cell.length_b   1.000
_cell.length_c   1.000
_cell.angle_alpha   90.00
_cell.angle_beta   90.00
_cell.angle_gamma   90.00
#
_symmetry.space_group_name_H-M   'P 1'
#
loop_
_entity.id
_entity.type
_entity.pdbx_description
1 polymer ?
#
loop_
_entity_poly.entity_id
_entity_poly.type
_entity_poly.pdbx_seq_one_letter_code
_entity_poly.pdbx_strand_id
1 'polypeptide(L)'
;MILRVPSGIETPYYYIGDGNRTAYIRVGNQSIPAGNIDLKQLVLRGSDKTYDSLTSQFKYKDFAFTKLRSVYKKRAGKDLEESDFLSFGLTDAYGMLTNAGALLADDSPIRHSRLFCTRWNGLDKASGVLEAIDDKEFSASLITLLQSGEEFVKNNSRKRWKKTANGRLEMPDYPERAVLECIVNALIHRDYLDMGSEVHIDMYDDRLEIYSPGGMYDGSIVQNLDIDRVPSRRRNPIIADIFNRINYMERRGSGFKKIKSDYRKEVNYKENLEPKFYSDSTSFWVTLFNLNYDVPIDNDKEVAIDSKKVAIDDEKVAIDSKKVAIDQIYTKCINAGLGNIMIDRITAFYEFVGDDLIFGRKDIAEYFKFSYSNAGKIIVSMKKAHIISAVVGKGKGKYRFNM
;
A
#
# COMPACT_ATOMS: atom_id res chain seq x y z
N MET A 1 36.87 -20.80 -6.96
CA MET A 1 36.71 -20.57 -8.42
C MET A 1 35.51 -19.63 -8.59
N ILE A 2 35.69 -18.47 -9.24
CA ILE A 2 34.60 -17.53 -9.55
C ILE A 2 34.30 -17.69 -11.03
N LEU A 3 33.08 -18.13 -11.37
CA LEU A 3 32.59 -18.15 -12.73
C LEU A 3 31.83 -16.85 -13.01
N ARG A 4 32.29 -16.06 -13.97
CA ARG A 4 31.61 -14.85 -14.42
C ARG A 4 30.84 -15.18 -15.70
N VAL A 5 29.50 -15.19 -15.60
CA VAL A 5 28.62 -15.39 -16.76
C VAL A 5 28.07 -14.01 -17.17
N PRO A 6 28.40 -13.50 -18.36
CA PRO A 6 27.80 -12.26 -18.85
C PRO A 6 26.32 -12.46 -19.14
N SER A 7 25.53 -11.39 -19.03
CA SER A 7 24.14 -11.44 -19.47
C SER A 7 24.08 -11.59 -21.00
N GLY A 8 23.19 -12.44 -21.48
CA GLY A 8 22.92 -12.54 -22.91
C GLY A 8 22.11 -11.33 -23.40
N ILE A 9 22.25 -11.02 -24.68
CA ILE A 9 21.58 -9.88 -25.34
C ILE A 9 20.21 -10.26 -25.91
N GLU A 10 20.00 -11.54 -26.23
CA GLU A 10 18.76 -12.03 -26.85
C GLU A 10 18.03 -12.98 -25.89
N THR A 11 17.14 -12.43 -25.06
CA THR A 11 16.27 -13.27 -24.20
C THR A 11 14.94 -13.55 -24.91
N PRO A 12 14.24 -14.66 -24.58
CA PRO A 12 14.56 -15.68 -23.59
C PRO A 12 15.56 -16.74 -24.08
N TYR A 13 16.43 -17.20 -23.19
CA TYR A 13 17.23 -18.40 -23.40
C TYR A 13 16.49 -19.61 -22.85
N TYR A 14 16.54 -20.72 -23.60
CA TYR A 14 15.85 -21.94 -23.22
C TYR A 14 16.85 -23.03 -22.85
N TYR A 15 16.64 -23.65 -21.71
CA TYR A 15 17.22 -24.96 -21.44
C TYR A 15 16.48 -26.00 -22.25
N ILE A 16 17.24 -26.89 -22.92
CA ILE A 16 16.70 -28.01 -23.70
C ILE A 16 17.15 -29.28 -23.01
N GLY A 17 16.23 -30.00 -22.38
CA GLY A 17 16.46 -31.27 -21.72
C GLY A 17 15.17 -32.08 -21.69
N ASP A 18 15.29 -33.41 -21.73
CA ASP A 18 14.17 -34.35 -21.64
C ASP A 18 13.01 -34.06 -22.64
N GLY A 19 13.37 -33.57 -23.83
CA GLY A 19 12.41 -33.22 -24.88
C GLY A 19 11.65 -31.90 -24.67
N ASN A 20 11.87 -31.18 -23.57
CA ASN A 20 11.22 -29.91 -23.24
C ASN A 20 12.16 -28.71 -23.44
N ARG A 21 11.58 -27.57 -23.86
CA ARG A 21 12.27 -26.29 -23.90
C ARG A 21 11.71 -25.40 -22.80
N THR A 22 12.51 -25.09 -21.78
CA THR A 22 12.09 -24.32 -20.62
C THR A 22 12.99 -23.10 -20.43
N ALA A 23 12.41 -21.90 -20.39
CA ALA A 23 13.11 -20.72 -19.92
C ALA A 23 13.01 -20.66 -18.39
N TYR A 24 14.06 -20.17 -17.76
CA TYR A 24 14.12 -20.01 -16.30
C TYR A 24 14.32 -18.56 -15.93
N ILE A 25 13.70 -18.15 -14.83
CA ILE A 25 13.92 -16.88 -14.17
C ILE A 25 14.52 -17.10 -12.78
N ARG A 26 15.18 -16.07 -12.27
CA ARG A 26 15.72 -16.06 -10.91
C ARG A 26 14.73 -15.38 -9.97
N VAL A 27 14.27 -16.13 -8.96
CA VAL A 27 13.43 -15.61 -7.87
C VAL A 27 14.16 -15.88 -6.56
N GLY A 28 14.67 -14.83 -5.95
CA GLY A 28 15.53 -14.94 -4.77
C GLY A 28 16.75 -15.83 -5.04
N ASN A 29 16.87 -16.91 -4.29
CA ASN A 29 17.97 -17.89 -4.41
C ASN A 29 17.65 -19.08 -5.33
N GLN A 30 16.49 -19.12 -5.99
CA GLN A 30 16.06 -20.24 -6.81
C GLN A 30 15.92 -19.85 -8.28
N SER A 31 16.21 -20.80 -9.18
CA SER A 31 15.88 -20.72 -10.59
C SER A 31 14.60 -21.52 -10.82
N ILE A 32 13.53 -20.85 -11.22
CA ILE A 32 12.22 -21.48 -11.46
C ILE A 32 11.84 -21.36 -12.94
N PRO A 33 11.03 -22.26 -13.48
CA PRO A 33 10.49 -22.11 -14.83
C PRO A 33 9.73 -20.79 -14.97
N ALA A 34 10.00 -20.08 -16.07
CA ALA A 34 9.31 -18.84 -16.38
C ALA A 34 7.85 -19.11 -16.71
N GLY A 35 6.93 -18.39 -16.05
CA GLY A 35 5.53 -18.38 -16.38
C GLY A 35 5.22 -17.59 -17.66
N ASN A 36 3.95 -17.57 -18.07
CA ASN A 36 3.55 -16.90 -19.31
C ASN A 36 3.86 -15.38 -19.33
N ILE A 37 3.70 -14.70 -18.20
CA ILE A 37 4.01 -13.28 -18.06
C ILE A 37 5.51 -13.05 -18.13
N ASP A 38 6.29 -13.87 -17.41
CA ASP A 38 7.75 -13.82 -17.42
C ASP A 38 8.32 -14.03 -18.81
N LEU A 39 7.79 -15.00 -19.56
CA LEU A 39 8.17 -15.25 -20.95
C LEU A 39 7.92 -14.04 -21.83
N LYS A 40 6.76 -13.40 -21.73
CA LYS A 40 6.46 -12.16 -22.46
C LYS A 40 7.45 -11.06 -22.11
N GLN A 41 7.76 -10.86 -20.82
CA GLN A 41 8.74 -9.88 -20.38
C GLN A 41 10.14 -10.18 -20.94
N LEU A 42 10.56 -11.44 -20.93
CA LEU A 42 11.86 -11.86 -21.49
C LEU A 42 11.94 -11.57 -23.00
N VAL A 43 10.87 -11.87 -23.76
CA VAL A 43 10.78 -11.58 -25.21
C VAL A 43 10.87 -10.08 -25.46
N LEU A 44 10.17 -9.26 -24.69
CA LEU A 44 10.24 -7.82 -24.84
C LEU A 44 11.64 -7.29 -24.55
N ARG A 45 12.30 -7.76 -23.50
CA ARG A 45 13.70 -7.39 -23.18
C ARG A 45 14.65 -7.77 -24.32
N GLY A 46 14.52 -8.98 -24.89
CA GLY A 46 15.36 -9.43 -25.99
C GLY A 46 15.15 -8.68 -27.30
N SER A 47 14.02 -7.98 -27.44
CA SER A 47 13.73 -7.13 -28.60
C SER A 47 13.89 -5.62 -28.31
N ASP A 48 14.49 -5.26 -27.16
CA ASP A 48 14.64 -3.86 -26.70
C ASP A 48 13.32 -3.08 -26.66
N LYS A 49 12.21 -3.78 -26.36
CA LYS A 49 10.86 -3.21 -26.27
C LYS A 49 10.32 -3.29 -24.86
N THR A 50 9.43 -2.37 -24.55
CA THR A 50 8.63 -2.36 -23.33
C THR A 50 7.15 -2.45 -23.70
N TYR A 51 6.28 -2.83 -22.74
CA TYR A 51 4.85 -2.91 -23.03
C TYR A 51 4.29 -1.62 -23.63
N ASP A 52 4.67 -0.49 -23.08
CA ASP A 52 4.17 0.83 -23.49
C ASP A 52 4.69 1.27 -24.86
N SER A 53 5.80 0.70 -25.34
CA SER A 53 6.36 0.97 -26.67
C SER A 53 5.76 0.13 -27.80
N LEU A 54 5.00 -0.90 -27.50
CA LEU A 54 4.37 -1.75 -28.51
C LEU A 54 3.28 -0.97 -29.25
N THR A 55 3.28 -1.04 -30.60
CA THR A 55 2.20 -0.54 -31.43
C THR A 55 0.91 -1.35 -31.16
N SER A 56 -0.17 -0.66 -30.91
CA SER A 56 -1.51 -1.23 -30.73
C SER A 56 -2.27 -1.33 -32.06
N GLN A 57 -3.47 -1.89 -32.01
CA GLN A 57 -4.38 -1.92 -33.17
C GLN A 57 -5.23 -0.64 -33.33
N PHE A 58 -5.03 0.38 -32.49
CA PHE A 58 -5.86 1.57 -32.42
C PHE A 58 -5.21 2.72 -33.19
N LYS A 59 -6.02 3.43 -33.98
CA LYS A 59 -5.53 4.60 -34.76
C LYS A 59 -5.65 5.87 -33.94
N TYR A 60 -4.64 6.71 -33.94
CA TYR A 60 -4.62 8.01 -33.26
C TYR A 60 -5.87 8.87 -33.52
N LYS A 61 -6.29 8.97 -34.81
CA LYS A 61 -7.43 9.77 -35.23
C LYS A 61 -8.80 9.36 -34.64
N ASP A 62 -8.88 8.15 -34.12
CA ASP A 62 -10.14 7.60 -33.58
C ASP A 62 -10.30 7.91 -32.09
N PHE A 63 -9.33 8.59 -31.47
CA PHE A 63 -9.29 8.89 -30.02
C PHE A 63 -9.06 10.37 -29.73
N ALA A 64 -9.61 10.85 -28.62
CA ALA A 64 -9.38 12.18 -28.09
C ALA A 64 -8.29 12.16 -27.01
N PHE A 65 -7.55 13.28 -26.88
CA PHE A 65 -6.48 13.50 -25.94
C PHE A 65 -6.63 14.85 -25.21
N THR A 66 -7.87 15.25 -24.95
CA THR A 66 -8.21 16.55 -24.37
C THR A 66 -7.61 16.74 -22.98
N LYS A 67 -7.67 15.69 -22.15
CA LYS A 67 -7.10 15.71 -20.79
C LYS A 67 -5.58 15.85 -20.85
N LEU A 68 -4.91 15.03 -21.66
CA LEU A 68 -3.46 15.09 -21.81
C LEU A 68 -3.01 16.47 -22.32
N ARG A 69 -3.66 17.00 -23.36
CA ARG A 69 -3.34 18.32 -23.93
C ARG A 69 -3.54 19.43 -22.91
N SER A 70 -4.65 19.42 -22.18
CA SER A 70 -4.96 20.42 -21.15
C SER A 70 -3.93 20.41 -20.01
N VAL A 71 -3.59 19.22 -19.49
CA VAL A 71 -2.59 19.08 -18.42
C VAL A 71 -1.19 19.46 -18.92
N TYR A 72 -0.83 19.06 -20.14
CA TYR A 72 0.45 19.40 -20.75
C TYR A 72 0.59 20.93 -20.87
N LYS A 73 -0.41 21.62 -21.42
CA LYS A 73 -0.43 23.08 -21.51
C LYS A 73 -0.31 23.75 -20.13
N LYS A 74 -1.09 23.30 -19.17
CA LYS A 74 -1.10 23.87 -17.82
C LYS A 74 0.24 23.70 -17.09
N ARG A 75 0.89 22.55 -17.24
CA ARG A 75 2.07 22.19 -16.44
C ARG A 75 3.40 22.38 -17.17
N ALA A 76 3.44 22.13 -18.48
CA ALA A 76 4.64 22.33 -19.30
C ALA A 76 4.71 23.74 -19.93
N GLY A 77 3.62 24.52 -19.86
CA GLY A 77 3.57 25.90 -20.35
C GLY A 77 3.51 26.05 -21.87
N LYS A 78 3.29 24.98 -22.62
CA LYS A 78 3.19 24.95 -24.09
C LYS A 78 2.13 23.97 -24.55
N ASP A 79 1.66 24.13 -25.77
CA ASP A 79 0.70 23.19 -26.36
C ASP A 79 1.39 21.87 -26.74
N LEU A 80 0.63 20.79 -26.72
CA LEU A 80 1.04 19.47 -27.19
C LEU A 80 0.59 19.34 -28.64
N GLU A 81 1.57 19.42 -29.54
CA GLU A 81 1.33 19.40 -31.00
C GLU A 81 1.14 17.95 -31.48
N GLU A 82 0.61 17.81 -32.70
CA GLU A 82 0.40 16.49 -33.30
C GLU A 82 1.72 15.76 -33.57
N SER A 83 2.75 16.49 -33.96
CA SER A 83 4.12 15.98 -34.17
C SER A 83 4.76 15.46 -32.87
N ASP A 84 4.33 15.96 -31.71
CA ASP A 84 4.82 15.51 -30.39
C ASP A 84 4.38 14.07 -30.11
N PHE A 85 3.23 13.63 -30.60
CA PHE A 85 2.76 12.27 -30.40
C PHE A 85 3.72 11.22 -30.97
N LEU A 86 4.24 11.47 -32.18
CA LEU A 86 5.24 10.60 -32.78
C LEU A 86 6.57 10.71 -32.01
N SER A 87 7.04 11.93 -31.75
CA SER A 87 8.35 12.17 -31.13
C SER A 87 8.43 11.68 -29.70
N PHE A 88 7.30 11.62 -28.98
CA PHE A 88 7.20 11.09 -27.61
C PHE A 88 6.88 9.57 -27.57
N GLY A 89 6.74 8.95 -28.74
CA GLY A 89 6.44 7.51 -28.82
C GLY A 89 5.00 7.14 -28.46
N LEU A 90 4.06 8.09 -28.55
CA LEU A 90 2.63 7.83 -28.34
C LEU A 90 1.94 7.27 -29.58
N THR A 91 2.54 7.52 -30.76
CA THR A 91 2.14 6.94 -32.06
C THR A 91 3.34 6.37 -32.78
N ASP A 92 3.10 5.49 -33.72
CA ASP A 92 4.09 5.11 -34.73
C ASP A 92 4.03 6.00 -35.99
N ALA A 93 4.91 5.75 -36.95
CA ALA A 93 4.98 6.49 -38.19
C ALA A 93 3.74 6.32 -39.10
N TYR A 94 2.91 5.33 -38.86
CA TYR A 94 1.68 5.05 -39.60
C TYR A 94 0.41 5.60 -38.92
N GLY A 95 0.57 6.36 -37.85
CA GLY A 95 -0.53 6.93 -37.07
C GLY A 95 -1.28 5.91 -36.20
N MET A 96 -0.67 4.77 -35.90
CA MET A 96 -1.19 3.82 -34.90
C MET A 96 -0.73 4.24 -33.52
N LEU A 97 -1.60 4.14 -32.53
CA LEU A 97 -1.21 4.37 -31.14
C LEU A 97 -0.24 3.28 -30.66
N THR A 98 0.77 3.66 -29.92
CA THR A 98 1.46 2.73 -29.04
C THR A 98 0.56 2.42 -27.84
N ASN A 99 0.89 1.39 -27.04
CA ASN A 99 0.15 1.16 -25.81
C ASN A 99 0.23 2.35 -24.83
N ALA A 100 1.35 3.11 -24.82
CA ALA A 100 1.42 4.37 -24.08
C ALA A 100 0.38 5.40 -24.59
N GLY A 101 0.28 5.58 -25.91
CA GLY A 101 -0.74 6.44 -26.50
C GLY A 101 -2.15 5.99 -26.14
N ALA A 102 -2.43 4.69 -26.24
CA ALA A 102 -3.72 4.13 -25.91
C ALA A 102 -4.10 4.31 -24.42
N LEU A 103 -3.13 4.19 -23.50
CA LEU A 103 -3.33 4.42 -22.06
C LEU A 103 -3.55 5.90 -21.73
N LEU A 104 -3.13 6.82 -22.58
CA LEU A 104 -3.27 8.27 -22.37
C LEU A 104 -4.46 8.89 -23.14
N ALA A 105 -5.16 8.10 -23.95
CA ALA A 105 -6.40 8.53 -24.62
C ALA A 105 -7.50 8.79 -23.59
N ASP A 106 -8.33 9.81 -23.78
CA ASP A 106 -9.38 10.22 -22.84
C ASP A 106 -10.29 9.03 -22.47
N ASP A 107 -10.72 8.25 -23.48
CA ASP A 107 -11.39 6.96 -23.33
C ASP A 107 -10.39 5.85 -23.68
N SER A 108 -9.57 5.44 -22.71
CA SER A 108 -8.55 4.42 -22.94
C SER A 108 -9.15 3.10 -23.40
N PRO A 109 -8.71 2.56 -24.57
CA PRO A 109 -9.17 1.26 -25.04
C PRO A 109 -8.53 0.07 -24.27
N ILE A 110 -7.58 0.32 -23.38
CA ILE A 110 -6.91 -0.67 -22.57
C ILE A 110 -7.78 -0.98 -21.34
N ARG A 111 -8.70 -1.92 -21.47
CA ARG A 111 -9.76 -2.20 -20.50
C ARG A 111 -9.30 -2.60 -19.10
N HIS A 112 -8.13 -3.20 -18.98
CA HIS A 112 -7.54 -3.58 -17.68
C HIS A 112 -6.76 -2.44 -17.03
N SER A 113 -6.68 -1.27 -17.66
CA SER A 113 -6.15 -0.05 -17.04
C SER A 113 -7.24 0.62 -16.22
N ARG A 114 -7.40 0.15 -14.97
CA ARG A 114 -8.43 0.62 -14.03
C ARG A 114 -7.81 0.98 -12.70
N LEU A 115 -8.56 1.77 -11.95
CA LEU A 115 -8.25 2.14 -10.58
C LEU A 115 -9.49 1.87 -9.70
N PHE A 116 -9.33 0.99 -8.71
CA PHE A 116 -10.33 0.75 -7.68
C PHE A 116 -9.97 1.52 -6.43
N CYS A 117 -10.92 2.23 -5.86
CA CYS A 117 -10.74 3.05 -4.67
C CYS A 117 -11.83 2.71 -3.67
N THR A 118 -11.46 2.17 -2.52
CA THR A 118 -12.40 1.80 -1.46
C THR A 118 -12.01 2.43 -0.13
N ARG A 119 -12.98 3.06 0.54
CA ARG A 119 -12.86 3.52 1.92
C ARG A 119 -13.57 2.50 2.82
N TRP A 120 -12.80 1.67 3.47
CA TRP A 120 -13.29 0.65 4.39
C TRP A 120 -13.77 1.24 5.71
N ASN A 121 -14.71 0.58 6.36
CA ASN A 121 -15.21 0.95 7.67
C ASN A 121 -14.41 0.22 8.75
N GLY A 122 -13.41 0.89 9.34
CA GLY A 122 -12.54 0.32 10.37
C GLY A 122 -11.13 0.02 9.89
N LEU A 123 -10.50 -1.01 10.47
CA LEU A 123 -9.07 -1.31 10.32
C LEU A 123 -8.79 -2.42 9.30
N ASP A 124 -9.81 -3.15 8.85
CA ASP A 124 -9.68 -4.22 7.86
C ASP A 124 -10.90 -4.29 6.94
N LYS A 125 -10.81 -5.13 5.90
CA LYS A 125 -11.87 -5.33 4.89
C LYS A 125 -13.11 -6.07 5.42
N ALA A 126 -13.06 -6.60 6.62
CA ALA A 126 -14.09 -7.47 7.22
C ALA A 126 -14.60 -6.96 8.56
N SER A 127 -14.23 -5.75 8.99
CA SER A 127 -14.62 -5.20 10.28
C SER A 127 -15.93 -4.44 10.21
N GLY A 128 -17.04 -5.09 10.57
CA GLY A 128 -18.30 -4.40 10.85
C GLY A 128 -19.51 -4.89 10.06
N VAL A 129 -20.66 -4.25 10.31
CA VAL A 129 -21.94 -4.51 9.63
C VAL A 129 -22.00 -3.84 8.26
N LEU A 130 -21.26 -2.74 8.11
CA LEU A 130 -21.03 -2.03 6.84
C LEU A 130 -19.58 -2.19 6.45
N GLU A 131 -19.32 -2.84 5.33
CA GLU A 131 -17.97 -3.18 4.87
C GLU A 131 -17.23 -1.97 4.30
N ALA A 132 -17.86 -1.14 3.49
CA ALA A 132 -17.27 0.03 2.88
C ALA A 132 -18.12 1.30 3.11
N ILE A 133 -17.44 2.45 3.25
CA ILE A 133 -18.06 3.78 3.39
C ILE A 133 -18.20 4.45 2.02
N ASP A 134 -17.21 4.28 1.15
CA ASP A 134 -17.19 4.78 -0.23
C ASP A 134 -16.44 3.77 -1.10
N ASP A 135 -16.95 3.52 -2.31
CA ASP A 135 -16.36 2.58 -3.26
C ASP A 135 -16.54 3.10 -4.67
N LYS A 136 -15.44 3.20 -5.43
CA LYS A 136 -15.42 3.74 -6.79
C LYS A 136 -14.47 2.97 -7.68
N GLU A 137 -14.94 2.72 -8.90
CA GLU A 137 -14.15 2.19 -9.99
C GLU A 137 -13.96 3.28 -11.06
N PHE A 138 -12.72 3.46 -11.51
CA PHE A 138 -12.38 4.38 -12.58
C PHE A 138 -11.74 3.63 -13.75
N SER A 139 -12.20 3.94 -14.97
CA SER A 139 -11.67 3.40 -16.23
C SER A 139 -11.62 4.53 -17.25
N ALA A 140 -10.42 5.07 -17.50
CA ALA A 140 -10.18 6.18 -18.41
C ALA A 140 -8.67 6.34 -18.70
N SER A 141 -8.25 7.51 -19.20
CA SER A 141 -6.84 7.84 -19.36
C SER A 141 -6.07 7.80 -18.03
N LEU A 142 -4.77 7.50 -18.09
CA LEU A 142 -3.91 7.54 -16.88
C LEU A 142 -3.95 8.90 -16.17
N ILE A 143 -4.14 10.00 -16.92
CA ILE A 143 -4.30 11.34 -16.33
C ILE A 143 -5.58 11.41 -15.49
N THR A 144 -6.67 10.88 -16.03
CA THR A 144 -7.95 10.83 -15.29
C THR A 144 -7.85 9.90 -14.09
N LEU A 145 -7.25 8.71 -14.24
CA LEU A 145 -7.06 7.79 -13.12
C LEU A 145 -6.26 8.44 -11.99
N LEU A 146 -5.17 9.15 -12.31
CA LEU A 146 -4.38 9.88 -11.32
C LEU A 146 -5.24 10.92 -10.59
N GLN A 147 -5.94 11.79 -11.33
CA GLN A 147 -6.76 12.86 -10.75
C GLN A 147 -7.90 12.30 -9.90
N SER A 148 -8.56 11.24 -10.36
CA SER A 148 -9.64 10.57 -9.62
C SER A 148 -9.14 9.91 -8.34
N GLY A 149 -7.97 9.28 -8.36
CA GLY A 149 -7.35 8.71 -7.16
C GLY A 149 -6.96 9.77 -6.13
N GLU A 150 -6.35 10.90 -6.57
CA GLU A 150 -6.07 12.03 -5.68
C GLU A 150 -7.35 12.60 -5.07
N GLU A 151 -8.37 12.80 -5.87
CA GLU A 151 -9.66 13.33 -5.41
C GLU A 151 -10.35 12.38 -4.43
N PHE A 152 -10.33 11.08 -4.72
CA PHE A 152 -10.88 10.07 -3.81
C PHE A 152 -10.21 10.10 -2.44
N VAL A 153 -8.87 10.08 -2.40
CA VAL A 153 -8.12 10.16 -1.13
C VAL A 153 -8.42 11.47 -0.41
N LYS A 154 -8.45 12.59 -1.12
CA LYS A 154 -8.76 13.91 -0.54
C LYS A 154 -10.16 13.97 0.06
N ASN A 155 -11.17 13.42 -0.62
CA ASN A 155 -12.57 13.46 -0.17
C ASN A 155 -12.81 12.52 1.04
N ASN A 156 -12.01 11.45 1.16
CA ASN A 156 -12.08 10.49 2.26
C ASN A 156 -11.06 10.76 3.38
N SER A 157 -10.28 11.84 3.29
CA SER A 157 -9.29 12.26 4.29
C SER A 157 -9.79 13.49 5.06
N ARG A 158 -9.30 13.65 6.27
CA ARG A 158 -9.55 14.83 7.09
C ARG A 158 -8.30 15.70 7.12
N LYS A 159 -8.52 17.01 7.22
CA LYS A 159 -7.47 17.97 7.47
C LYS A 159 -7.80 18.70 8.76
N ARG A 160 -7.10 18.36 9.83
CA ARG A 160 -7.21 19.08 11.11
C ARG A 160 -6.42 20.37 11.04
N TRP A 161 -6.74 21.30 11.88
CA TRP A 161 -6.01 22.55 11.97
C TRP A 161 -6.04 23.10 13.39
N LYS A 162 -4.99 23.83 13.76
CA LYS A 162 -4.87 24.55 15.03
C LYS A 162 -4.58 26.01 14.74
N LYS A 163 -5.27 26.92 15.47
CA LYS A 163 -4.93 28.35 15.42
C LYS A 163 -3.56 28.56 16.04
N THR A 164 -2.76 29.41 15.41
CA THR A 164 -1.49 29.90 15.93
C THR A 164 -1.55 31.42 16.03
N ALA A 165 -0.60 32.07 16.72
CA ALA A 165 -0.58 33.53 16.85
C ALA A 165 -0.61 34.27 15.50
N ASN A 166 -0.03 33.69 14.44
CA ASN A 166 0.14 34.32 13.14
C ASN A 166 -0.63 33.63 12.01
N GLY A 167 -1.55 32.70 12.32
CA GLY A 167 -2.29 31.99 11.27
C GLY A 167 -2.89 30.66 11.71
N ARG A 168 -2.89 29.71 10.79
CA ARG A 168 -3.45 28.37 10.97
C ARG A 168 -2.40 27.31 10.62
N LEU A 169 -2.16 26.37 11.52
CA LEU A 169 -1.35 25.19 11.27
C LEU A 169 -2.27 24.07 10.81
N GLU A 170 -2.06 23.57 9.60
CA GLU A 170 -2.81 22.45 9.03
C GLU A 170 -2.09 21.13 9.33
N MET A 171 -2.86 20.09 9.62
CA MET A 171 -2.39 18.73 9.94
C MET A 171 -3.23 17.76 9.13
N PRO A 172 -2.79 17.37 7.92
CA PRO A 172 -3.49 16.42 7.08
C PRO A 172 -3.39 14.99 7.64
N ASP A 173 -4.36 14.13 7.31
CA ASP A 173 -4.26 12.69 7.58
C ASP A 173 -3.10 12.07 6.80
N TYR A 174 -2.90 12.53 5.56
CA TYR A 174 -1.81 12.10 4.66
C TYR A 174 -1.20 13.32 3.97
N PRO A 175 0.14 13.44 3.86
CA PRO A 175 0.78 14.51 3.09
C PRO A 175 0.38 14.40 1.61
N GLU A 176 -0.20 15.45 1.04
CA GLU A 176 -0.75 15.44 -0.34
C GLU A 176 0.29 15.03 -1.39
N ARG A 177 1.55 15.50 -1.25
CA ARG A 177 2.63 15.14 -2.18
C ARG A 177 3.05 13.68 -2.08
N ALA A 178 3.03 13.10 -0.88
CA ALA A 178 3.34 11.68 -0.70
C ALA A 178 2.27 10.80 -1.36
N VAL A 179 0.98 11.15 -1.20
CA VAL A 179 -0.15 10.46 -1.85
C VAL A 179 -0.01 10.55 -3.37
N LEU A 180 0.21 11.75 -3.92
CA LEU A 180 0.41 11.94 -5.36
C LEU A 180 1.55 11.08 -5.90
N GLU A 181 2.73 11.10 -5.26
CA GLU A 181 3.89 10.32 -5.67
C GLU A 181 3.59 8.80 -5.66
N CYS A 182 2.85 8.31 -4.66
CA CYS A 182 2.47 6.91 -4.57
C CYS A 182 1.51 6.49 -5.69
N ILE A 183 0.48 7.30 -6.01
CA ILE A 183 -0.48 7.00 -7.08
C ILE A 183 0.23 7.08 -8.45
N VAL A 184 1.05 8.10 -8.68
CA VAL A 184 1.86 8.22 -9.90
C VAL A 184 2.72 6.98 -10.10
N ASN A 185 3.45 6.56 -9.06
CA ASN A 185 4.31 5.38 -9.14
C ASN A 185 3.49 4.09 -9.39
N ALA A 186 2.34 3.94 -8.75
CA ALA A 186 1.47 2.78 -8.95
C ALA A 186 0.97 2.67 -10.41
N LEU A 187 0.62 3.79 -11.04
CA LEU A 187 0.16 3.82 -12.43
C LEU A 187 1.30 3.64 -13.44
N ILE A 188 2.45 4.31 -13.22
CA ILE A 188 3.58 4.29 -14.16
C ILE A 188 4.33 2.96 -14.12
N HIS A 189 4.50 2.38 -12.95
CA HIS A 189 5.28 1.13 -12.75
C HIS A 189 4.42 -0.13 -12.79
N ARG A 190 3.10 0.00 -12.98
CA ARG A 190 2.19 -1.13 -13.16
C ARG A 190 2.69 -2.08 -14.25
N ASP A 191 2.59 -3.37 -14.01
CA ASP A 191 2.78 -4.38 -15.04
C ASP A 191 1.51 -4.51 -15.89
N TYR A 192 1.50 -3.87 -17.05
CA TYR A 192 0.37 -3.92 -17.97
C TYR A 192 0.28 -5.22 -18.79
N LEU A 193 1.23 -6.15 -18.65
CA LEU A 193 1.10 -7.52 -19.15
C LEU A 193 0.17 -8.36 -18.27
N ASP A 194 -0.01 -7.97 -17.01
CA ASP A 194 -1.02 -8.54 -16.14
C ASP A 194 -2.38 -7.91 -16.45
N MET A 195 -3.26 -8.71 -17.06
CA MET A 195 -4.61 -8.31 -17.44
C MET A 195 -5.68 -8.66 -16.40
N GLY A 196 -5.28 -9.39 -15.35
CA GLY A 196 -6.18 -9.92 -14.33
C GLY A 196 -6.17 -9.16 -13.01
N SER A 197 -5.44 -8.06 -12.92
CA SER A 197 -5.33 -7.27 -11.69
C SER A 197 -5.21 -5.78 -12.01
N GLU A 198 -5.75 -4.93 -11.16
CA GLU A 198 -5.84 -3.48 -11.32
C GLU A 198 -5.04 -2.77 -10.21
N VAL A 199 -4.91 -1.45 -10.31
CA VAL A 199 -4.38 -0.61 -9.23
C VAL A 199 -5.48 -0.40 -8.20
N HIS A 200 -5.16 -0.57 -6.91
CA HIS A 200 -6.10 -0.38 -5.81
C HIS A 200 -5.62 0.71 -4.86
N ILE A 201 -6.56 1.50 -4.36
CA ILE A 201 -6.41 2.44 -3.26
C ILE A 201 -7.39 2.01 -2.17
N ASP A 202 -6.87 1.39 -1.14
CA ASP A 202 -7.65 0.93 0.02
C ASP A 202 -7.39 1.88 1.19
N MET A 203 -8.41 2.60 1.66
CA MET A 203 -8.32 3.49 2.81
C MET A 203 -9.00 2.86 4.02
N TYR A 204 -8.27 2.79 5.13
CA TYR A 204 -8.75 2.36 6.45
C TYR A 204 -8.76 3.54 7.41
N ASP A 205 -9.17 3.34 8.66
CA ASP A 205 -9.15 4.41 9.65
C ASP A 205 -7.72 4.84 10.00
N ASP A 206 -6.81 3.89 10.09
CA ASP A 206 -5.42 4.08 10.51
C ASP A 206 -4.42 4.25 9.36
N ARG A 207 -4.78 3.88 8.12
CA ARG A 207 -3.86 3.87 6.99
C ARG A 207 -4.53 3.93 5.62
N LEU A 208 -3.73 4.24 4.63
CA LEU A 208 -3.99 4.16 3.20
C LEU A 208 -3.03 3.14 2.59
N GLU A 209 -3.53 2.16 1.89
CA GLU A 209 -2.75 1.18 1.12
C GLU A 209 -2.94 1.41 -0.38
N ILE A 210 -1.83 1.44 -1.12
CA ILE A 210 -1.84 1.53 -2.59
C ILE A 210 -1.16 0.30 -3.13
N TYR A 211 -1.90 -0.47 -3.90
CA TYR A 211 -1.46 -1.68 -4.58
C TYR A 211 -1.27 -1.44 -6.07
N SER A 212 -0.21 -2.00 -6.64
CA SER A 212 0.00 -2.04 -8.08
C SER A 212 0.47 -3.44 -8.52
N PRO A 213 -0.10 -4.00 -9.60
CA PRO A 213 0.38 -5.25 -10.18
C PRO A 213 1.82 -5.12 -10.69
N GLY A 214 2.64 -6.13 -10.37
CA GLY A 214 4.05 -6.21 -10.72
C GLY A 214 4.99 -5.77 -9.61
N GLY A 215 5.94 -6.64 -9.24
CA GLY A 215 6.99 -6.34 -8.28
C GLY A 215 8.00 -5.32 -8.81
N MET A 216 9.18 -5.23 -8.19
CA MET A 216 10.26 -4.38 -8.70
C MET A 216 10.69 -4.85 -10.10
N TYR A 217 10.91 -3.89 -11.02
CA TYR A 217 11.20 -4.19 -12.43
C TYR A 217 12.45 -5.07 -12.65
N ASP A 218 13.41 -4.99 -11.75
CA ASP A 218 14.64 -5.78 -11.79
C ASP A 218 14.57 -7.10 -11.02
N GLY A 219 13.39 -7.45 -10.46
CA GLY A 219 13.17 -8.64 -9.65
C GLY A 219 13.71 -8.53 -8.23
N SER A 220 14.21 -7.37 -7.81
CA SER A 220 14.60 -7.15 -6.42
C SER A 220 13.37 -7.06 -5.51
N ILE A 221 13.58 -7.23 -4.21
CA ILE A 221 12.55 -7.13 -3.18
C ILE A 221 12.81 -5.86 -2.38
N VAL A 222 11.86 -4.91 -2.41
CA VAL A 222 12.04 -3.55 -1.87
C VAL A 222 12.39 -3.55 -0.39
N GLN A 223 11.84 -4.47 0.40
CA GLN A 223 12.12 -4.60 1.84
C GLN A 223 13.58 -4.95 2.15
N ASN A 224 14.32 -5.49 1.18
CA ASN A 224 15.72 -5.89 1.31
C ASN A 224 16.69 -4.80 0.79
N LEU A 225 16.17 -3.67 0.30
CA LEU A 225 16.96 -2.61 -0.29
C LEU A 225 17.15 -1.43 0.67
N ASP A 226 18.29 -0.76 0.53
CA ASP A 226 18.46 0.58 1.08
C ASP A 226 17.60 1.55 0.26
N ILE A 227 16.48 2.00 0.82
CA ILE A 227 15.49 2.87 0.18
C ILE A 227 16.12 4.18 -0.34
N ASP A 228 17.18 4.66 0.31
CA ASP A 228 17.88 5.88 -0.11
C ASP A 228 18.76 5.66 -1.36
N ARG A 229 19.00 4.42 -1.75
CA ARG A 229 19.89 4.03 -2.86
C ARG A 229 19.19 3.22 -3.95
N VAL A 230 17.86 3.14 -3.95
CA VAL A 230 17.12 2.43 -5.00
C VAL A 230 17.29 3.16 -6.34
N PRO A 231 17.84 2.51 -7.37
CA PRO A 231 17.99 3.13 -8.68
C PRO A 231 16.64 3.29 -9.37
N SER A 232 16.48 4.39 -10.13
CA SER A 232 15.29 4.59 -10.96
C SER A 232 15.30 3.63 -12.14
N ARG A 233 14.46 2.60 -12.09
CA ARG A 233 14.23 1.67 -13.20
C ARG A 233 12.78 1.75 -13.63
N ARG A 234 12.54 2.00 -14.92
CA ARG A 234 11.21 2.25 -15.45
C ARG A 234 10.70 1.02 -16.17
N ARG A 235 9.55 0.50 -15.75
CA ARG A 235 8.86 -0.57 -16.47
C ARG A 235 8.26 -0.05 -17.76
N ASN A 236 7.66 1.16 -17.73
CA ASN A 236 6.99 1.82 -18.84
C ASN A 236 7.67 3.18 -19.11
N PRO A 237 8.78 3.21 -19.85
CA PRO A 237 9.61 4.41 -20.00
C PRO A 237 8.90 5.55 -20.77
N ILE A 238 8.05 5.25 -21.75
CA ILE A 238 7.31 6.26 -22.51
C ILE A 238 6.31 6.97 -21.61
N ILE A 239 5.52 6.21 -20.85
CA ILE A 239 4.58 6.77 -19.89
C ILE A 239 5.33 7.61 -18.83
N ALA A 240 6.42 7.09 -18.29
CA ALA A 240 7.24 7.79 -17.32
C ALA A 240 7.81 9.12 -17.89
N ASP A 241 8.22 9.15 -19.14
CA ASP A 241 8.70 10.38 -19.79
C ASP A 241 7.58 11.41 -19.99
N ILE A 242 6.37 10.99 -20.33
CA ILE A 242 5.20 11.90 -20.39
C ILE A 242 4.92 12.49 -19.02
N PHE A 243 4.84 11.65 -17.96
CA PHE A 243 4.58 12.13 -16.59
C PHE A 243 5.69 13.06 -16.07
N ASN A 244 6.93 12.84 -16.49
CA ASN A 244 8.02 13.77 -16.20
C ASN A 244 7.86 15.12 -16.94
N ARG A 245 7.48 15.11 -18.23
CA ARG A 245 7.26 16.33 -19.03
C ARG A 245 6.14 17.20 -18.47
N ILE A 246 5.13 16.59 -17.88
CA ILE A 246 4.03 17.28 -17.20
C ILE A 246 4.29 17.49 -15.70
N ASN A 247 5.53 17.34 -15.23
CA ASN A 247 5.96 17.61 -13.85
C ASN A 247 5.18 16.85 -12.77
N TYR A 248 4.74 15.62 -13.06
CA TYR A 248 4.16 14.71 -12.05
C TYR A 248 5.21 13.80 -11.42
N MET A 249 6.34 13.55 -12.09
CA MET A 249 7.44 12.77 -11.54
C MET A 249 8.80 13.38 -11.88
N GLU A 250 9.82 13.00 -11.09
CA GLU A 250 11.22 13.35 -11.35
C GLU A 250 12.01 12.15 -11.89
N ARG A 251 13.09 12.44 -12.64
CA ARG A 251 13.90 11.41 -13.32
C ARG A 251 14.91 10.69 -12.41
N ARG A 252 15.11 11.12 -11.17
CA ARG A 252 16.30 10.76 -10.37
C ARG A 252 16.13 9.65 -9.34
N GLY A 253 15.04 8.86 -9.35
CA GLY A 253 14.82 7.76 -8.40
C GLY A 253 14.64 8.22 -6.95
N SER A 254 14.11 9.42 -6.73
CA SER A 254 13.94 10.03 -5.42
C SER A 254 12.56 9.76 -4.80
N GLY A 255 11.67 8.98 -5.42
CA GLY A 255 10.27 8.81 -5.03
C GLY A 255 10.11 8.33 -3.60
N PHE A 256 10.72 7.21 -3.23
CA PHE A 256 10.63 6.66 -1.86
C PHE A 256 11.17 7.64 -0.80
N LYS A 257 12.30 8.26 -1.09
CA LYS A 257 12.92 9.25 -0.20
C LYS A 257 12.03 10.48 0.00
N LYS A 258 11.35 10.93 -1.06
CA LYS A 258 10.40 12.05 -0.98
C LYS A 258 9.18 11.71 -0.16
N ILE A 259 8.58 10.55 -0.39
CA ILE A 259 7.43 10.08 0.38
C ILE A 259 7.76 10.11 1.88
N LYS A 260 8.89 9.52 2.29
CA LYS A 260 9.33 9.56 3.69
C LYS A 260 9.64 10.98 4.17
N SER A 261 10.33 11.78 3.36
CA SER A 261 10.66 13.17 3.70
C SER A 261 9.41 14.04 3.90
N ASP A 262 8.37 13.85 3.08
CA ASP A 262 7.14 14.63 3.19
C ASP A 262 6.36 14.24 4.45
N TYR A 263 6.38 12.96 4.85
CA TYR A 263 5.86 12.52 6.16
C TYR A 263 6.60 13.15 7.34
N ARG A 264 7.94 13.12 7.32
CA ARG A 264 8.79 13.64 8.41
C ARG A 264 8.68 15.16 8.62
N LYS A 265 8.15 15.89 7.65
CA LYS A 265 7.90 17.34 7.75
C LYS A 265 6.61 17.68 8.46
N GLU A 266 5.67 16.73 8.55
CA GLU A 266 4.39 16.99 9.19
C GLU A 266 4.55 17.08 10.72
N VAL A 267 3.84 18.01 11.33
CA VAL A 267 3.96 18.33 12.76
C VAL A 267 3.51 17.17 13.67
N ASN A 268 2.55 16.38 13.18
CA ASN A 268 2.01 15.20 13.87
C ASN A 268 2.70 13.89 13.47
N TYR A 269 3.81 13.96 12.75
CA TYR A 269 4.61 12.78 12.42
C TYR A 269 5.23 12.15 13.68
N LYS A 270 5.20 10.81 13.72
CA LYS A 270 5.89 9.98 14.70
C LYS A 270 6.64 8.88 13.95
N GLU A 271 7.75 8.37 14.49
CA GLU A 271 8.58 7.36 13.82
C GLU A 271 7.83 6.06 13.46
N ASN A 272 6.88 5.65 14.29
CA ASN A 272 6.04 4.48 14.03
C ASN A 272 5.04 4.68 12.87
N LEU A 273 4.86 5.92 12.38
CA LEU A 273 3.99 6.28 11.25
C LEU A 273 4.78 6.45 9.94
N GLU A 274 6.05 6.02 9.91
CA GLU A 274 6.85 6.10 8.68
C GLU A 274 6.26 5.21 7.58
N PRO A 275 6.12 5.71 6.32
CA PRO A 275 5.61 4.93 5.20
C PRO A 275 6.36 3.62 4.99
N LYS A 276 5.63 2.54 4.71
CA LYS A 276 6.18 1.22 4.43
C LYS A 276 6.01 0.84 2.98
N PHE A 277 6.98 0.10 2.45
CA PHE A 277 6.98 -0.42 1.10
C PHE A 277 7.18 -1.92 1.16
N TYR A 278 6.38 -2.64 0.40
CA TYR A 278 6.48 -4.08 0.28
C TYR A 278 6.41 -4.49 -1.20
N SER A 279 7.21 -5.45 -1.61
CA SER A 279 7.08 -6.07 -2.93
C SER A 279 7.36 -7.56 -2.87
N ASP A 280 6.68 -8.29 -3.74
CA ASP A 280 7.03 -9.65 -4.14
C ASP A 280 7.27 -9.71 -5.65
N SER A 281 7.24 -10.89 -6.27
CA SER A 281 7.44 -11.05 -7.72
C SER A 281 6.30 -10.49 -8.57
N THR A 282 5.10 -10.35 -8.01
CA THR A 282 3.85 -10.03 -8.73
C THR A 282 3.18 -8.76 -8.26
N SER A 283 3.61 -8.21 -7.14
CA SER A 283 2.89 -7.17 -6.42
C SER A 283 3.81 -6.09 -5.86
N PHE A 284 3.32 -4.87 -5.83
CA PHE A 284 3.94 -3.76 -5.10
C PHE A 284 2.90 -3.05 -4.24
N TRP A 285 3.24 -2.83 -2.98
CA TRP A 285 2.38 -2.20 -1.98
C TRP A 285 3.06 -1.01 -1.32
N VAL A 286 2.31 0.06 -1.12
CA VAL A 286 2.71 1.20 -0.29
C VAL A 286 1.69 1.35 0.82
N THR A 287 2.17 1.43 2.07
CA THR A 287 1.33 1.76 3.22
C THR A 287 1.70 3.16 3.71
N LEU A 288 0.75 4.06 3.71
CA LEU A 288 0.83 5.40 4.26
C LEU A 288 -0.04 5.43 5.53
N PHE A 289 0.55 5.71 6.69
CA PHE A 289 -0.20 5.76 7.95
C PHE A 289 -0.93 7.09 8.11
N ASN A 290 -2.14 7.04 8.68
CA ASN A 290 -2.91 8.22 9.01
C ASN A 290 -2.26 8.96 10.19
N LEU A 291 -1.74 10.16 9.93
CA LEU A 291 -1.02 10.96 10.92
C LEU A 291 -1.90 11.48 12.06
N ASN A 292 -3.23 11.39 11.91
CA ASN A 292 -4.21 11.88 12.89
C ASN A 292 -5.03 10.76 13.54
N TYR A 293 -4.72 9.48 13.28
CA TYR A 293 -5.54 8.37 13.77
C TYR A 293 -5.62 8.33 15.31
N ASP A 294 -4.48 8.42 15.99
CA ASP A 294 -4.40 8.35 17.47
C ASP A 294 -4.43 9.72 18.16
N VAL A 295 -4.75 10.79 17.43
CA VAL A 295 -4.83 12.13 18.04
C VAL A 295 -6.23 12.35 18.60
N PRO A 296 -6.41 12.50 19.92
CA PRO A 296 -7.72 12.76 20.53
C PRO A 296 -8.40 13.97 19.89
N ILE A 297 -9.70 13.86 19.59
CA ILE A 297 -10.52 15.01 19.20
C ILE A 297 -10.80 15.75 20.49
N ASP A 298 -10.09 16.84 20.77
CA ASP A 298 -10.43 17.76 21.85
C ASP A 298 -11.77 18.43 21.50
N ASN A 299 -12.86 17.85 22.01
CA ASN A 299 -14.12 18.57 22.15
C ASN A 299 -13.99 19.47 23.38
N ASP A 300 -13.78 20.76 23.11
CA ASP A 300 -13.92 21.88 24.05
C ASP A 300 -13.31 21.71 25.45
N LYS A 301 -12.12 22.33 25.64
CA LYS A 301 -11.87 23.21 26.76
C LYS A 301 -10.49 23.88 26.65
N GLU A 302 -10.43 25.18 26.62
CA GLU A 302 -9.30 25.96 27.13
C GLU A 302 -9.02 25.53 28.58
N VAL A 303 -7.90 24.84 28.81
CA VAL A 303 -7.36 24.65 30.16
C VAL A 303 -5.84 24.82 30.12
N ALA A 304 -5.43 25.70 31.04
CA ALA A 304 -4.10 26.15 31.33
C ALA A 304 -2.97 25.09 31.18
N ILE A 305 -1.94 25.52 30.49
CA ILE A 305 -0.63 24.88 30.42
C ILE A 305 0.07 25.18 31.77
N ASP A 306 0.08 24.28 32.73
CA ASP A 306 1.20 24.20 33.70
C ASP A 306 1.19 23.01 34.69
N SER A 307 0.39 21.95 34.48
CA SER A 307 0.42 20.81 35.41
C SER A 307 0.54 19.43 34.80
N LYS A 308 0.91 19.32 33.51
CA LYS A 308 0.92 18.03 32.76
C LYS A 308 2.29 17.38 32.55
N LYS A 309 3.36 17.90 33.14
CA LYS A 309 4.70 17.27 33.00
C LYS A 309 4.89 15.99 33.81
N VAL A 310 4.08 15.77 34.84
CA VAL A 310 4.21 14.59 35.73
C VAL A 310 3.30 13.42 35.27
N ALA A 311 2.16 13.71 34.59
CA ALA A 311 1.22 12.67 34.15
C ALA A 311 1.64 11.98 32.82
N ILE A 312 2.53 12.57 32.02
CA ILE A 312 2.95 12.01 30.71
C ILE A 312 3.95 10.84 30.89
N ASP A 313 4.72 10.84 31.95
CA ASP A 313 5.68 9.74 32.22
C ASP A 313 4.97 8.49 32.75
N ASP A 314 3.90 8.62 33.53
CA ASP A 314 3.15 7.48 34.05
C ASP A 314 2.28 6.80 32.96
N GLU A 315 1.72 7.56 32.04
CA GLU A 315 0.92 7.02 30.93
C GLU A 315 1.80 6.34 29.86
N LYS A 316 3.00 6.85 29.63
CA LYS A 316 3.99 6.25 28.70
C LYS A 316 4.53 4.92 29.25
N VAL A 317 4.77 4.83 30.57
CA VAL A 317 5.17 3.59 31.24
C VAL A 317 4.04 2.55 31.20
N ALA A 318 2.77 2.97 31.33
CA ALA A 318 1.61 2.06 31.25
C ALA A 318 1.37 1.54 29.82
N ILE A 319 1.61 2.36 28.79
CA ILE A 319 1.49 1.95 27.39
C ILE A 319 2.61 0.96 27.00
N ASP A 320 3.85 1.22 27.44
CA ASP A 320 4.98 0.33 27.16
C ASP A 320 4.82 -1.02 27.90
N SER A 321 4.34 -1.03 29.14
CA SER A 321 4.07 -2.27 29.89
C SER A 321 2.95 -3.10 29.27
N LYS A 322 1.88 -2.46 28.78
CA LYS A 322 0.76 -3.13 28.09
C LYS A 322 1.17 -3.76 26.76
N LYS A 323 2.05 -3.11 26.02
CA LYS A 323 2.60 -3.62 24.77
C LYS A 323 3.50 -4.84 25.00
N VAL A 324 4.34 -4.81 26.03
CA VAL A 324 5.18 -5.95 26.42
C VAL A 324 4.31 -7.15 26.85
N ALA A 325 3.22 -6.92 27.55
CA ALA A 325 2.30 -7.98 27.95
C ALA A 325 1.58 -8.63 26.76
N ILE A 326 1.16 -7.83 25.75
CA ILE A 326 0.55 -8.34 24.51
C ILE A 326 1.54 -9.23 23.75
N ASP A 327 2.81 -8.81 23.60
CA ASP A 327 3.85 -9.60 22.95
C ASP A 327 4.13 -10.92 23.69
N GLN A 328 4.05 -10.92 25.01
CA GLN A 328 4.15 -12.14 25.82
C GLN A 328 2.95 -13.06 25.62
N ILE A 329 1.72 -12.53 25.58
CA ILE A 329 0.50 -13.30 25.28
C ILE A 329 0.64 -13.97 23.91
N TYR A 330 1.04 -13.20 22.90
CA TYR A 330 1.24 -13.69 21.54
C TYR A 330 2.22 -14.86 21.51
N THR A 331 3.38 -14.70 22.14
CA THR A 331 4.42 -15.73 22.23
C THR A 331 3.95 -16.99 22.94
N LYS A 332 3.28 -16.84 24.10
CA LYS A 332 2.74 -17.99 24.87
C LYS A 332 1.64 -18.73 24.09
N CYS A 333 0.79 -18.01 23.36
CA CYS A 333 -0.27 -18.59 22.54
C CYS A 333 0.28 -19.37 21.33
N ILE A 334 1.31 -18.86 20.64
CA ILE A 334 2.00 -19.59 19.57
C ILE A 334 2.64 -20.88 20.12
N ASN A 335 3.35 -20.80 21.23
CA ASN A 335 3.99 -21.95 21.86
C ASN A 335 2.98 -23.01 22.30
N ALA A 336 1.76 -22.60 22.64
CA ALA A 336 0.65 -23.49 22.93
C ALA A 336 -0.04 -24.07 21.69
N GLY A 337 0.40 -23.70 20.46
CA GLY A 337 -0.16 -24.17 19.20
C GLY A 337 -1.57 -23.65 18.92
N LEU A 338 -1.88 -22.41 19.31
CA LEU A 338 -3.14 -21.76 18.99
C LEU A 338 -3.08 -21.12 17.61
N GLY A 339 -4.18 -21.18 16.86
CA GLY A 339 -4.29 -20.52 15.55
C GLY A 339 -4.49 -19.00 15.69
N ASN A 340 -4.10 -18.23 14.67
CA ASN A 340 -4.09 -16.75 14.67
C ASN A 340 -5.42 -16.14 15.11
N ILE A 341 -6.56 -16.61 14.60
CA ILE A 341 -7.90 -16.12 14.99
C ILE A 341 -8.14 -16.25 16.52
N MET A 342 -7.62 -17.29 17.16
CA MET A 342 -7.76 -17.45 18.59
C MET A 342 -6.82 -16.51 19.35
N ILE A 343 -5.62 -16.27 18.83
CA ILE A 343 -4.63 -15.35 19.40
C ILE A 343 -5.19 -13.92 19.34
N ASP A 344 -5.71 -13.49 18.21
CA ASP A 344 -6.30 -12.16 18.02
C ASP A 344 -7.47 -11.89 18.96
N ARG A 345 -8.31 -12.91 19.19
CA ARG A 345 -9.40 -12.82 20.18
C ARG A 345 -8.89 -12.69 21.61
N ILE A 346 -7.86 -13.41 21.95
CA ILE A 346 -7.28 -13.38 23.29
C ILE A 346 -6.62 -12.03 23.55
N THR A 347 -5.87 -11.51 22.61
CA THR A 347 -5.22 -10.20 22.72
C THR A 347 -6.22 -9.06 22.78
N ALA A 348 -7.24 -9.06 21.91
CA ALA A 348 -8.32 -8.07 21.96
C ALA A 348 -9.07 -8.07 23.29
N PHE A 349 -9.31 -9.26 23.85
CA PHE A 349 -9.96 -9.36 25.17
C PHE A 349 -9.04 -8.90 26.31
N TYR A 350 -7.73 -9.14 26.21
CA TYR A 350 -6.74 -8.62 27.16
C TYR A 350 -6.65 -7.09 27.10
N GLU A 351 -6.66 -6.50 25.92
CA GLU A 351 -6.68 -5.05 25.75
C GLU A 351 -7.87 -4.38 26.44
N PHE A 352 -9.02 -5.06 26.44
CA PHE A 352 -10.24 -4.61 27.11
C PHE A 352 -10.20 -4.77 28.63
N VAL A 353 -9.72 -5.93 29.12
CA VAL A 353 -9.77 -6.31 30.55
C VAL A 353 -8.53 -5.84 31.32
N GLY A 354 -7.34 -5.92 30.72
CA GLY A 354 -6.05 -5.68 31.38
C GLY A 354 -5.69 -6.73 32.42
N ASP A 355 -4.69 -6.43 33.26
CA ASP A 355 -4.16 -7.35 34.26
C ASP A 355 -5.02 -7.42 35.55
N ASP A 356 -5.71 -6.34 35.90
CA ASP A 356 -6.33 -6.19 37.22
C ASP A 356 -7.77 -6.69 37.29
N LEU A 357 -8.47 -6.75 36.16
CA LEU A 357 -9.88 -7.13 36.17
C LEU A 357 -10.08 -8.64 36.23
N ILE A 358 -11.04 -9.05 37.09
CA ILE A 358 -11.47 -10.43 37.21
C ILE A 358 -12.63 -10.70 36.27
N PHE A 359 -12.46 -11.67 35.40
CA PHE A 359 -13.45 -12.03 34.37
C PHE A 359 -13.84 -13.51 34.41
N GLY A 360 -14.90 -13.85 33.74
CA GLY A 360 -15.36 -15.21 33.55
C GLY A 360 -15.97 -15.45 32.18
N ARG A 361 -16.62 -16.59 32.00
CA ARG A 361 -17.22 -16.96 30.71
C ARG A 361 -18.30 -15.98 30.25
N LYS A 362 -19.04 -15.37 31.20
CA LYS A 362 -20.09 -14.41 30.89
C LYS A 362 -19.49 -13.13 30.25
N ASP A 363 -18.42 -12.63 30.84
CA ASP A 363 -17.77 -11.38 30.41
C ASP A 363 -17.20 -11.53 29.00
N ILE A 364 -16.61 -12.67 28.64
CA ILE A 364 -16.15 -12.98 27.28
C ILE A 364 -17.32 -13.12 26.30
N ALA A 365 -18.42 -13.78 26.74
CA ALA A 365 -19.59 -13.94 25.89
C ALA A 365 -20.25 -12.59 25.56
N GLU A 366 -20.32 -11.66 26.52
CA GLU A 366 -20.85 -10.31 26.37
C GLU A 366 -19.95 -9.46 25.46
N TYR A 367 -18.63 -9.49 25.68
CA TYR A 367 -17.67 -8.70 24.89
C TYR A 367 -17.71 -9.06 23.40
N PHE A 368 -17.64 -10.35 23.06
CA PHE A 368 -17.64 -10.82 21.68
C PHE A 368 -19.04 -11.08 21.12
N LYS A 369 -20.10 -10.92 21.89
CA LYS A 369 -21.47 -11.33 21.54
C LYS A 369 -21.56 -12.79 21.11
N PHE A 370 -20.81 -13.66 21.78
CA PHE A 370 -20.73 -15.09 21.48
C PHE A 370 -21.69 -15.93 22.35
N SER A 371 -21.99 -17.16 21.86
CA SER A 371 -22.62 -18.16 22.71
C SER A 371 -21.73 -18.53 23.90
N TYR A 372 -22.36 -18.92 24.98
CA TYR A 372 -21.65 -19.35 26.20
C TYR A 372 -20.67 -20.50 25.94
N SER A 373 -20.97 -21.38 24.96
CA SER A 373 -20.08 -22.46 24.54
C SER A 373 -18.79 -21.93 23.90
N ASN A 374 -18.89 -20.94 22.99
CA ASN A 374 -17.73 -20.37 22.32
C ASN A 374 -16.84 -19.55 23.27
N ALA A 375 -17.43 -18.81 24.21
CA ALA A 375 -16.67 -18.14 25.28
C ALA A 375 -15.89 -19.17 26.15
N GLY A 376 -16.47 -20.35 26.38
CA GLY A 376 -15.78 -21.44 27.05
C GLY A 376 -14.53 -21.96 26.33
N LYS A 377 -14.55 -21.99 24.99
CA LYS A 377 -13.38 -22.40 24.18
C LYS A 377 -12.22 -21.42 24.33
N ILE A 378 -12.51 -20.11 24.41
CA ILE A 378 -11.49 -19.08 24.62
C ILE A 378 -10.82 -19.26 25.99
N ILE A 379 -11.58 -19.51 27.05
CA ILE A 379 -11.01 -19.80 28.40
C ILE A 379 -10.13 -21.05 28.35
N VAL A 380 -10.55 -22.12 27.67
CA VAL A 380 -9.74 -23.33 27.54
C VAL A 380 -8.42 -23.02 26.81
N SER A 381 -8.46 -22.23 25.76
CA SER A 381 -7.26 -21.79 25.00
C SER A 381 -6.33 -20.94 25.88
N MET A 382 -6.87 -19.98 26.63
CA MET A 382 -6.08 -19.15 27.54
C MET A 382 -5.41 -19.98 28.66
N LYS A 383 -6.10 -21.01 29.16
CA LYS A 383 -5.52 -21.95 30.13
C LYS A 383 -4.40 -22.80 29.53
N LYS A 384 -4.60 -23.28 28.29
CA LYS A 384 -3.60 -24.04 27.56
C LYS A 384 -2.32 -23.22 27.31
N ALA A 385 -2.47 -21.91 27.05
CA ALA A 385 -1.36 -21.00 26.90
C ALA A 385 -0.77 -20.48 28.24
N HIS A 386 -1.30 -20.89 29.36
CA HIS A 386 -0.86 -20.46 30.70
C HIS A 386 -0.84 -18.95 30.92
N ILE A 387 -1.80 -18.22 30.32
CA ILE A 387 -1.90 -16.75 30.38
C ILE A 387 -2.95 -16.27 31.37
N ILE A 388 -3.74 -17.18 31.96
CA ILE A 388 -4.73 -16.86 32.98
C ILE A 388 -4.61 -17.78 34.19
N SER A 389 -4.93 -17.25 35.39
CA SER A 389 -5.03 -17.99 36.63
C SER A 389 -6.43 -17.86 37.27
N ALA A 390 -6.86 -18.88 37.97
CA ALA A 390 -8.12 -18.85 38.74
C ALA A 390 -7.98 -17.94 39.96
N VAL A 391 -9.00 -17.14 40.25
CA VAL A 391 -9.01 -16.23 41.41
C VAL A 391 -9.69 -16.92 42.56
N VAL A 392 -8.95 -17.16 43.64
CA VAL A 392 -9.45 -17.80 44.90
C VAL A 392 -10.38 -16.84 45.64
N GLY A 393 -11.52 -17.33 46.14
CA GLY A 393 -12.45 -16.53 46.94
C GLY A 393 -13.52 -15.75 46.16
N LYS A 394 -13.50 -15.77 44.82
CA LYS A 394 -14.47 -15.03 43.94
C LYS A 394 -15.48 -15.94 43.20
N GLY A 395 -15.56 -17.24 43.61
CA GLY A 395 -16.45 -18.22 43.00
C GLY A 395 -15.80 -19.04 41.88
N LYS A 396 -16.44 -20.19 41.52
CA LYS A 396 -15.92 -21.05 40.42
C LYS A 396 -16.05 -20.36 39.08
N GLY A 397 -14.97 -20.37 38.25
CA GLY A 397 -14.97 -19.86 36.86
C GLY A 397 -14.63 -18.39 36.73
N LYS A 398 -13.98 -17.80 37.71
CA LYS A 398 -13.41 -16.46 37.66
C LYS A 398 -11.89 -16.52 37.50
N TYR A 399 -11.36 -15.72 36.56
CA TYR A 399 -9.96 -15.72 36.15
C TYR A 399 -9.41 -14.29 36.08
N ARG A 400 -8.09 -14.19 36.11
CA ARG A 400 -7.33 -12.97 35.87
C ARG A 400 -6.14 -13.32 34.96
N PHE A 401 -5.72 -12.39 34.12
CA PHE A 401 -4.47 -12.52 33.36
C PHE A 401 -3.27 -12.55 34.33
N ASN A 402 -2.25 -13.32 34.02
CA ASN A 402 -1.01 -13.47 34.77
C ASN A 402 0.19 -13.24 33.82
N MET A 403 0.39 -11.98 33.46
CA MET A 403 1.43 -11.56 32.53
C MET A 403 2.66 -11.09 33.30
#